data_02f206dcf1d7524224d670b18a2d23e0
#
_entry.id   02f206dcf1d7524224d670b18a2d23e0
#
_cell.length_a   1.000
_cell.length_b   1.000
_cell.length_c   1.000
_cell.angle_alpha   90.00
_cell.angle_beta   90.00
_cell.angle_gamma   90.00
#
_symmetry.space_group_name_H-M   'P 1'
#
loop_
_entity.id
_entity.type
_entity.pdbx_description
1 polymer ?
#
loop_
_entity_poly.entity_id
_entity_poly.type
_entity_poly.pdbx_seq_one_letter_code
_entity_poly.pdbx_strand_id
1 'polypeptide(L)'
;ITVGVKDTGVKSGIIGEIGNFWPTNETSRKILRASAHASVETGAAISIHPGGHPDALLQHLNDLIEAGADPARIIMGHLDVFPYSPEVVKEIAETGATLEFDRFGSENTNFAEGGHDIAFPSDVQRIERIEQLIEWGYESQIVVAQDVCLKTDLVSHGGGGYIHILDSIIPRMRKRGFSTENIDNILIENPKRILTFT
;
A
#
# COMPACT_ATOMS: atom_id res chain seq x y z
N ILE A 1 20.20 1.12 -0.77
CA ILE A 1 19.99 2.24 0.16
C ILE A 1 21.32 2.91 0.49
N THR A 2 22.24 2.26 1.17
CA THR A 2 23.47 2.89 1.69
C THR A 2 24.52 3.18 0.60
N VAL A 3 24.80 2.22 -0.26
CA VAL A 3 25.89 2.29 -1.26
C VAL A 3 25.40 2.78 -2.62
N GLY A 4 24.18 2.45 -3.00
CA GLY A 4 23.63 2.72 -4.33
C GLY A 4 23.66 1.52 -5.27
N VAL A 5 23.07 1.69 -6.45
CA VAL A 5 22.93 0.64 -7.46
C VAL A 5 24.18 0.65 -8.36
N LYS A 6 25.03 -0.37 -8.22
CA LYS A 6 26.28 -0.49 -8.99
C LYS A 6 27.11 0.82 -8.91
N ASP A 7 27.59 1.30 -10.06
CA ASP A 7 28.41 2.52 -10.15
C ASP A 7 27.62 3.79 -10.47
N THR A 8 26.29 3.74 -10.32
CA THR A 8 25.41 4.88 -10.67
C THR A 8 25.36 5.97 -9.62
N GLY A 9 25.72 5.67 -8.36
CA GLY A 9 25.53 6.54 -7.21
C GLY A 9 24.04 6.74 -6.80
N VAL A 10 23.09 6.17 -7.55
CA VAL A 10 21.65 6.26 -7.24
C VAL A 10 21.30 5.30 -6.11
N LYS A 11 20.72 5.83 -5.05
CA LYS A 11 20.29 5.07 -3.86
C LYS A 11 18.80 4.82 -3.91
N SER A 12 18.37 3.61 -3.48
CA SER A 12 16.95 3.31 -3.28
C SER A 12 16.42 4.07 -2.06
N GLY A 13 15.19 4.59 -2.17
CA GLY A 13 14.52 5.32 -1.10
C GLY A 13 13.57 4.47 -0.25
N ILE A 14 13.35 3.20 -0.62
CA ILE A 14 12.41 2.29 0.01
C ILE A 14 12.88 0.84 -0.17
N ILE A 15 12.48 -0.06 0.71
CA ILE A 15 12.66 -1.52 0.61
C ILE A 15 11.37 -2.09 0.03
N GLY A 16 11.39 -2.61 -1.16
CA GLY A 16 10.23 -3.19 -1.82
C GLY A 16 9.97 -2.61 -3.20
N GLU A 17 8.87 -2.97 -3.77
CA GLU A 17 7.78 -3.78 -3.17
C GLU A 17 8.22 -5.23 -2.95
N ILE A 18 7.95 -5.80 -1.75
CA ILE A 18 8.30 -7.18 -1.42
C ILE A 18 7.09 -8.07 -1.72
N GLY A 19 7.20 -8.80 -2.85
CA GLY A 19 6.15 -9.72 -3.30
C GLY A 19 6.07 -10.99 -2.45
N ASN A 20 4.87 -11.32 -2.00
CA ASN A 20 4.58 -12.51 -1.23
C ASN A 20 3.39 -13.27 -1.82
N PHE A 21 3.28 -14.54 -1.44
CA PHE A 21 2.17 -15.41 -1.82
C PHE A 21 1.57 -16.06 -0.56
N TRP A 22 0.36 -16.55 -0.70
CA TRP A 22 -0.30 -17.33 0.34
C TRP A 22 -0.56 -18.76 -0.17
N PRO A 23 -0.29 -19.81 0.64
CA PRO A 23 0.39 -19.74 1.96
C PRO A 23 1.86 -19.35 1.86
N THR A 24 2.35 -18.62 2.86
CA THR A 24 3.72 -18.12 2.92
C THR A 24 4.73 -19.25 3.01
N ASN A 25 5.63 -19.34 2.06
CA ASN A 25 6.71 -20.33 2.07
C ASN A 25 7.96 -19.82 2.81
N GLU A 26 8.93 -20.73 3.03
CA GLU A 26 10.15 -20.39 3.77
C GLU A 26 11.02 -19.33 3.08
N THR A 27 11.05 -19.30 1.77
CA THR A 27 11.79 -18.29 1.00
C THR A 27 11.19 -16.90 1.23
N SER A 28 9.85 -16.76 1.17
CA SER A 28 9.16 -15.51 1.46
C SER A 28 9.43 -15.04 2.89
N ARG A 29 9.37 -15.91 3.88
CA ARG A 29 9.70 -15.57 5.28
C ARG A 29 11.16 -15.12 5.45
N LYS A 30 12.09 -15.76 4.74
CA LYS A 30 13.49 -15.34 4.75
C LYS A 30 13.66 -13.94 4.17
N ILE A 31 12.96 -13.61 3.08
CA ILE A 31 12.98 -12.29 2.45
C ILE A 31 12.36 -11.25 3.38
N LEU A 32 11.21 -11.53 4.00
CA LEU A 32 10.57 -10.64 4.97
C LEU A 32 11.51 -10.32 6.13
N ARG A 33 12.15 -11.33 6.75
CA ARG A 33 13.13 -11.13 7.81
C ARG A 33 14.33 -10.30 7.38
N ALA A 34 14.85 -10.55 6.17
CA ALA A 34 15.96 -9.76 5.62
C ALA A 34 15.54 -8.30 5.38
N SER A 35 14.30 -8.06 4.93
CA SER A 35 13.74 -6.72 4.75
C SER A 35 13.57 -5.99 6.08
N ALA A 36 13.11 -6.69 7.13
CA ALA A 36 13.01 -6.14 8.48
C ALA A 36 14.38 -5.68 9.00
N HIS A 37 15.40 -6.55 8.91
CA HIS A 37 16.77 -6.19 9.32
C HIS A 37 17.31 -5.00 8.53
N ALA A 38 17.09 -4.96 7.21
CA ALA A 38 17.53 -3.83 6.39
C ALA A 38 16.81 -2.53 6.75
N SER A 39 15.53 -2.59 7.12
CA SER A 39 14.77 -1.44 7.61
C SER A 39 15.32 -0.92 8.93
N VAL A 40 15.59 -1.80 9.89
CA VAL A 40 16.20 -1.44 11.19
C VAL A 40 17.56 -0.78 11.01
N GLU A 41 18.39 -1.30 10.10
CA GLU A 41 19.75 -0.77 9.86
C GLU A 41 19.75 0.57 9.11
N THR A 42 18.75 0.83 8.29
CA THR A 42 18.77 1.98 7.36
C THR A 42 17.73 3.05 7.65
N GLY A 43 16.72 2.75 8.47
CA GLY A 43 15.54 3.60 8.67
C GLY A 43 14.59 3.66 7.47
N ALA A 44 14.82 2.86 6.42
CA ALA A 44 13.97 2.84 5.24
C ALA A 44 12.64 2.13 5.50
N ALA A 45 11.56 2.64 4.91
CA ALA A 45 10.26 1.96 4.93
C ALA A 45 10.28 0.66 4.11
N ILE A 46 9.41 -0.28 4.49
CA ILE A 46 9.18 -1.54 3.77
C ILE A 46 7.80 -1.47 3.12
N SER A 47 7.71 -1.68 1.80
CA SER A 47 6.44 -1.86 1.09
C SER A 47 6.21 -3.33 0.81
N ILE A 48 4.99 -3.83 1.12
CA ILE A 48 4.60 -5.23 1.04
C ILE A 48 3.47 -5.43 0.05
N HIS A 49 3.69 -6.34 -0.91
CA HIS A 49 2.64 -6.99 -1.69
C HIS A 49 2.21 -8.27 -0.94
N PRO A 50 1.04 -8.28 -0.29
CA PRO A 50 0.73 -9.34 0.69
C PRO A 50 0.28 -10.66 0.08
N GLY A 51 -0.11 -10.69 -1.20
CA GLY A 51 -0.84 -11.83 -1.76
C GLY A 51 -2.32 -11.82 -1.40
N GLY A 52 -3.12 -12.57 -2.14
CA GLY A 52 -4.58 -12.44 -2.21
C GLY A 52 -5.41 -13.11 -1.12
N HIS A 53 -4.93 -13.22 0.12
CA HIS A 53 -5.67 -13.87 1.19
C HIS A 53 -5.71 -13.00 2.46
N PRO A 54 -6.85 -12.89 3.18
CA PRO A 54 -6.93 -12.06 4.39
C PRO A 54 -5.89 -12.42 5.45
N ASP A 55 -5.64 -13.72 5.67
CA ASP A 55 -4.65 -14.18 6.65
C ASP A 55 -3.21 -13.84 6.23
N ALA A 56 -2.95 -13.63 4.93
CA ALA A 56 -1.63 -13.24 4.45
C ALA A 56 -1.18 -11.88 4.98
N LEU A 57 -2.09 -10.92 5.03
CA LEU A 57 -1.83 -9.55 5.50
C LEU A 57 -1.24 -9.54 6.91
N LEU A 58 -1.97 -10.16 7.84
CA LEU A 58 -1.57 -10.23 9.25
C LEU A 58 -0.35 -11.12 9.47
N GLN A 59 -0.26 -12.23 8.73
CA GLN A 59 0.90 -13.13 8.80
C GLN A 59 2.20 -12.41 8.40
N HIS A 60 2.20 -11.73 7.24
CA HIS A 60 3.39 -11.03 6.75
C HIS A 60 3.78 -9.85 7.64
N LEU A 61 2.78 -9.13 8.16
CA LEU A 61 2.99 -8.05 9.11
C LEU A 61 3.65 -8.58 10.40
N ASN A 62 3.12 -9.68 10.94
CA ASN A 62 3.68 -10.33 12.14
C ASN A 62 5.10 -10.86 11.87
N ASP A 63 5.35 -11.51 10.73
CA ASP A 63 6.69 -12.00 10.35
C ASP A 63 7.74 -10.86 10.32
N LEU A 64 7.34 -9.65 9.89
CA LEU A 64 8.19 -8.45 9.89
C LEU A 64 8.42 -7.91 11.31
N ILE A 65 7.35 -7.78 12.11
CA ILE A 65 7.42 -7.27 13.49
C ILE A 65 8.24 -8.20 14.37
N GLU A 66 8.04 -9.52 14.27
CA GLU A 66 8.82 -10.52 14.97
C GLU A 66 10.32 -10.49 14.61
N ALA A 67 10.63 -10.09 13.37
CA ALA A 67 12.00 -9.87 12.91
C ALA A 67 12.59 -8.51 13.31
N GLY A 68 11.84 -7.68 14.05
CA GLY A 68 12.28 -6.43 14.65
C GLY A 68 11.93 -5.17 13.84
N ALA A 69 11.14 -5.27 12.76
CA ALA A 69 10.70 -4.09 12.03
C ALA A 69 9.74 -3.24 12.89
N ASP A 70 9.90 -1.93 12.83
CA ASP A 70 8.94 -0.99 13.39
C ASP A 70 7.67 -0.98 12.52
N PRO A 71 6.47 -1.28 13.06
CA PRO A 71 5.23 -1.22 12.31
C PRO A 71 5.01 0.12 11.62
N ALA A 72 5.42 1.23 12.22
CA ALA A 72 5.33 2.57 11.64
C ALA A 72 6.21 2.75 10.38
N ARG A 73 7.09 1.79 10.07
CA ARG A 73 7.92 1.74 8.86
C ARG A 73 7.44 0.71 7.84
N ILE A 74 6.27 0.09 8.05
CA ILE A 74 5.69 -0.91 7.15
C ILE A 74 4.52 -0.29 6.39
N ILE A 75 4.52 -0.44 5.07
CA ILE A 75 3.42 -0.09 4.16
C ILE A 75 2.78 -1.40 3.72
N MET A 76 1.52 -1.60 4.10
CA MET A 76 0.73 -2.72 3.60
C MET A 76 0.00 -2.28 2.33
N GLY A 77 0.51 -2.74 1.18
CA GLY A 77 -0.05 -2.47 -0.14
C GLY A 77 -1.29 -3.28 -0.46
N HIS A 78 -1.95 -2.92 -1.53
CA HIS A 78 -3.07 -3.64 -2.14
C HIS A 78 -4.27 -3.90 -1.22
N LEU A 79 -4.52 -3.00 -0.25
CA LEU A 79 -5.70 -3.12 0.62
C LEU A 79 -7.04 -2.93 -0.12
N ASP A 80 -6.97 -2.54 -1.38
CA ASP A 80 -8.10 -2.31 -2.28
C ASP A 80 -8.13 -3.24 -3.51
N VAL A 81 -7.29 -4.28 -3.52
CA VAL A 81 -7.31 -5.32 -4.58
C VAL A 81 -8.35 -6.40 -4.25
N PHE A 82 -8.37 -6.85 -3.01
CA PHE A 82 -9.29 -7.87 -2.54
C PHE A 82 -10.38 -7.24 -1.66
N PRO A 83 -11.58 -7.85 -1.59
CA PRO A 83 -12.65 -7.38 -0.72
C PRO A 83 -12.39 -7.77 0.74
N TYR A 84 -11.26 -7.30 1.29
CA TYR A 84 -10.96 -7.51 2.70
C TYR A 84 -12.05 -6.93 3.60
N SER A 85 -12.39 -7.65 4.66
CA SER A 85 -13.35 -7.13 5.62
C SER A 85 -12.83 -5.87 6.33
N PRO A 86 -13.73 -4.97 6.77
CA PRO A 86 -13.32 -3.79 7.55
C PRO A 86 -12.51 -4.14 8.78
N GLU A 87 -12.83 -5.27 9.41
CA GLU A 87 -12.18 -5.75 10.64
C GLU A 87 -10.71 -6.10 10.40
N VAL A 88 -10.39 -6.79 9.30
CA VAL A 88 -9.00 -7.11 8.92
C VAL A 88 -8.19 -5.85 8.67
N VAL A 89 -8.75 -4.88 7.94
CA VAL A 89 -8.04 -3.60 7.67
C VAL A 89 -7.83 -2.82 8.98
N LYS A 90 -8.83 -2.85 9.87
CA LYS A 90 -8.72 -2.22 11.19
C LYS A 90 -7.64 -2.88 12.06
N GLU A 91 -7.56 -4.21 12.06
CA GLU A 91 -6.54 -4.95 12.80
C GLU A 91 -5.12 -4.60 12.34
N ILE A 92 -4.92 -4.40 11.02
CA ILE A 92 -3.66 -3.88 10.48
C ILE A 92 -3.41 -2.46 10.97
N ALA A 93 -4.40 -1.57 10.92
CA ALA A 93 -4.29 -0.20 11.39
C ALA A 93 -3.91 -0.11 12.88
N GLU A 94 -4.45 -0.98 13.71
CA GLU A 94 -4.16 -1.06 15.16
C GLU A 94 -2.70 -1.40 15.46
N THR A 95 -1.96 -1.99 14.52
CA THR A 95 -0.50 -2.22 14.67
C THR A 95 0.33 -0.94 14.49
N GLY A 96 -0.21 0.09 13.84
CA GLY A 96 0.49 1.31 13.46
C GLY A 96 1.07 1.29 12.03
N ALA A 97 0.86 0.22 11.26
CA ALA A 97 1.30 0.12 9.87
C ALA A 97 0.57 1.11 8.95
N THR A 98 1.23 1.51 7.87
CA THR A 98 0.62 2.37 6.84
C THR A 98 -0.27 1.54 5.93
N LEU A 99 -1.47 2.06 5.67
CA LEU A 99 -2.52 1.44 4.87
C LEU A 99 -2.49 2.02 3.45
N GLU A 100 -2.11 1.21 2.47
CA GLU A 100 -2.00 1.67 1.09
C GLU A 100 -3.16 1.18 0.23
N PHE A 101 -3.88 2.14 -0.37
CA PHE A 101 -4.92 1.94 -1.39
C PHE A 101 -4.33 2.35 -2.73
N ASP A 102 -3.88 1.38 -3.51
CA ASP A 102 -2.98 1.63 -4.63
C ASP A 102 -3.53 1.26 -6.02
N ARG A 103 -4.81 0.89 -6.10
CA ARG A 103 -5.43 0.52 -7.39
C ARG A 103 -6.42 1.54 -7.93
N PHE A 104 -6.29 2.80 -7.54
CA PHE A 104 -7.13 3.86 -8.10
C PHE A 104 -7.02 3.96 -9.63
N GLY A 105 -8.16 3.94 -10.30
CA GLY A 105 -8.26 3.92 -11.77
C GLY A 105 -8.36 2.53 -12.40
N SER A 106 -8.31 1.45 -11.59
CA SER A 106 -8.42 0.07 -12.05
C SER A 106 -9.79 -0.53 -11.74
N GLU A 107 -10.87 0.09 -12.25
CA GLU A 107 -12.26 -0.32 -11.93
C GLU A 107 -12.75 -1.55 -12.72
N ASN A 108 -12.19 -1.81 -13.90
CA ASN A 108 -12.68 -2.82 -14.84
C ASN A 108 -11.75 -4.02 -14.98
N THR A 109 -10.88 -4.22 -14.03
CA THR A 109 -9.90 -5.30 -14.09
C THR A 109 -10.40 -6.47 -13.27
N ASN A 110 -10.64 -7.61 -13.92
CA ASN A 110 -10.81 -8.88 -13.27
C ASN A 110 -9.43 -9.54 -13.19
N PHE A 111 -9.02 -9.89 -12.01
CA PHE A 111 -7.77 -10.60 -11.80
C PHE A 111 -8.07 -12.01 -11.28
N ALA A 112 -7.50 -13.01 -11.92
CA ALA A 112 -7.58 -14.39 -11.46
C ALA A 112 -6.29 -14.73 -10.70
N GLU A 113 -6.31 -14.67 -9.39
CA GLU A 113 -5.22 -15.12 -8.55
C GLU A 113 -5.68 -16.31 -7.70
N GLY A 114 -4.86 -17.35 -7.64
CA GLY A 114 -5.18 -18.54 -6.86
C GLY A 114 -6.44 -19.30 -7.30
N GLY A 115 -6.92 -19.10 -8.53
CA GLY A 115 -8.12 -19.73 -9.06
C GLY A 115 -9.44 -19.05 -8.68
N HIS A 116 -9.39 -17.84 -8.15
CA HIS A 116 -10.57 -17.02 -7.84
C HIS A 116 -10.72 -15.88 -8.84
N ASP A 117 -11.94 -15.68 -9.36
CA ASP A 117 -12.31 -14.46 -10.09
C ASP A 117 -12.52 -13.34 -9.08
N ILE A 118 -11.62 -12.36 -9.09
CA ILE A 118 -11.68 -11.20 -8.19
C ILE A 118 -12.08 -9.98 -9.01
N ALA A 119 -13.21 -9.39 -8.66
CA ALA A 119 -13.61 -8.08 -9.15
C ALA A 119 -12.96 -7.01 -8.26
N PHE A 120 -12.15 -6.14 -8.84
CA PHE A 120 -11.57 -5.02 -8.10
C PHE A 120 -12.67 -4.05 -7.64
N PRO A 121 -12.56 -3.52 -6.41
CA PRO A 121 -13.41 -2.45 -5.97
C PRO A 121 -13.35 -1.24 -6.93
N SER A 122 -14.46 -0.55 -7.08
CA SER A 122 -14.49 0.72 -7.80
C SER A 122 -13.79 1.83 -7.00
N ASP A 123 -13.42 2.91 -7.67
CA ASP A 123 -12.87 4.10 -7.00
C ASP A 123 -13.82 4.66 -5.94
N VAL A 124 -15.14 4.54 -6.14
CA VAL A 124 -16.14 4.94 -5.14
C VAL A 124 -16.02 4.10 -3.87
N GLN A 125 -15.90 2.78 -4.00
CA GLN A 125 -15.75 1.86 -2.86
C GLN A 125 -14.42 2.08 -2.13
N ARG A 126 -13.34 2.42 -2.86
CA ARG A 126 -12.05 2.81 -2.26
C ARG A 126 -12.18 4.07 -1.41
N ILE A 127 -12.83 5.11 -1.95
CA ILE A 127 -13.10 6.35 -1.21
C ILE A 127 -13.97 6.09 0.02
N GLU A 128 -15.01 5.26 -0.08
CA GLU A 128 -15.86 4.88 1.05
C GLU A 128 -15.07 4.15 2.15
N ARG A 129 -14.15 3.31 1.77
CA ARG A 129 -13.26 2.65 2.74
C ARG A 129 -12.33 3.64 3.43
N ILE A 130 -11.79 4.60 2.70
CA ILE A 130 -10.96 5.67 3.27
C ILE A 130 -11.78 6.55 4.22
N GLU A 131 -13.01 6.93 3.87
CA GLU A 131 -13.92 7.64 4.77
C GLU A 131 -14.11 6.90 6.09
N GLN A 132 -14.39 5.60 6.02
CA GLN A 132 -14.56 4.76 7.19
C GLN A 132 -13.31 4.71 8.09
N LEU A 133 -12.13 4.62 7.49
CA LEU A 133 -10.87 4.62 8.24
C LEU A 133 -10.59 5.97 8.91
N ILE A 134 -10.95 7.08 8.26
CA ILE A 134 -10.87 8.42 8.86
C ILE A 134 -11.83 8.53 10.05
N GLU A 135 -13.07 8.07 9.92
CA GLU A 135 -14.05 8.03 11.02
C GLU A 135 -13.55 7.20 12.22
N TRP A 136 -12.77 6.17 11.95
CA TRP A 136 -12.15 5.34 12.99
C TRP A 136 -10.87 5.93 13.59
N GLY A 137 -10.39 7.07 13.07
CA GLY A 137 -9.22 7.79 13.58
C GLY A 137 -7.88 7.34 12.97
N TYR A 138 -7.88 6.58 11.86
CA TYR A 138 -6.66 6.07 11.22
C TYR A 138 -6.16 6.94 10.06
N GLU A 139 -6.63 8.18 9.91
CA GLU A 139 -6.26 9.08 8.82
C GLU A 139 -4.76 9.20 8.61
N SER A 140 -4.00 9.31 9.70
CA SER A 140 -2.54 9.47 9.65
C SER A 140 -1.78 8.27 9.10
N GLN A 141 -2.46 7.16 8.86
CA GLN A 141 -1.85 5.93 8.33
C GLN A 141 -2.19 5.67 6.86
N ILE A 142 -3.04 6.50 6.23
CA ILE A 142 -3.56 6.25 4.88
C ILE A 142 -2.64 6.88 3.84
N VAL A 143 -2.26 6.10 2.82
CA VAL A 143 -1.63 6.56 1.59
C VAL A 143 -2.36 5.99 0.38
N VAL A 144 -2.21 6.64 -0.78
CA VAL A 144 -2.90 6.25 -2.02
C VAL A 144 -1.95 6.24 -3.21
N ALA A 145 -2.18 5.32 -4.14
CA ALA A 145 -1.43 5.20 -5.38
C ALA A 145 -2.33 4.68 -6.53
N GLN A 146 -1.75 4.43 -7.71
CA GLN A 146 -2.46 3.92 -8.88
C GLN A 146 -1.94 2.57 -9.35
N ASP A 147 -0.78 2.13 -8.87
CA ASP A 147 -0.09 0.91 -9.31
C ASP A 147 -0.12 0.75 -10.84
N VAL A 148 0.37 1.79 -11.55
CA VAL A 148 0.45 1.79 -13.02
C VAL A 148 1.53 0.81 -13.45
N CYS A 149 1.16 -0.44 -13.69
CA CYS A 149 2.06 -1.53 -14.02
C CYS A 149 1.84 -2.11 -15.42
N LEU A 150 0.66 -1.93 -15.99
CA LEU A 150 0.33 -2.41 -17.32
C LEU A 150 0.27 -1.26 -18.34
N LYS A 151 0.54 -1.60 -19.60
CA LYS A 151 0.42 -0.64 -20.70
C LYS A 151 -1.00 -0.04 -20.83
N THR A 152 -2.00 -0.86 -20.51
CA THR A 152 -3.42 -0.46 -20.50
C THR A 152 -3.77 0.54 -19.39
N ASP A 153 -2.95 0.67 -18.37
CA ASP A 153 -3.18 1.64 -17.29
C ASP A 153 -2.78 3.06 -17.68
N LEU A 154 -1.99 3.20 -18.75
CA LEU A 154 -1.54 4.49 -19.25
C LEU A 154 -2.68 5.23 -19.97
N VAL A 155 -2.75 6.56 -19.82
CA VAL A 155 -3.74 7.42 -20.51
C VAL A 155 -3.75 7.22 -22.01
N SER A 156 -2.58 7.05 -22.64
CA SER A 156 -2.45 6.80 -24.09
C SER A 156 -3.07 5.48 -24.57
N HIS A 157 -3.44 4.60 -23.63
CA HIS A 157 -4.03 3.29 -23.92
C HIS A 157 -5.41 3.11 -23.26
N GLY A 158 -5.99 4.22 -22.76
CA GLY A 158 -7.35 4.23 -22.21
C GLY A 158 -7.44 4.09 -20.68
N GLY A 159 -6.31 3.95 -19.98
CA GLY A 159 -6.27 3.93 -18.53
C GLY A 159 -6.27 5.31 -17.88
N GLY A 160 -6.35 5.37 -16.55
CA GLY A 160 -6.30 6.62 -15.78
C GLY A 160 -4.91 7.25 -15.71
N GLY A 161 -3.86 6.43 -15.79
CA GLY A 161 -2.46 6.85 -15.72
C GLY A 161 -2.07 7.47 -14.38
N TYR A 162 -0.90 8.05 -14.34
CA TYR A 162 -0.32 8.64 -13.13
C TYR A 162 -1.03 9.90 -12.62
N ILE A 163 -1.92 10.49 -13.41
CA ILE A 163 -2.65 11.72 -13.04
C ILE A 163 -4.00 11.43 -12.36
N HIS A 164 -4.49 10.18 -12.41
CA HIS A 164 -5.85 9.81 -12.04
C HIS A 164 -6.27 10.27 -10.64
N ILE A 165 -5.39 10.15 -9.65
CA ILE A 165 -5.69 10.61 -8.28
C ILE A 165 -5.92 12.12 -8.27
N LEU A 166 -5.04 12.89 -8.92
CA LEU A 166 -5.11 14.36 -8.89
C LEU A 166 -6.30 14.89 -9.69
N ASP A 167 -6.58 14.28 -10.84
CA ASP A 167 -7.58 14.76 -11.80
C ASP A 167 -8.99 14.23 -11.52
N SER A 168 -9.10 12.99 -11.03
CA SER A 168 -10.39 12.33 -10.81
C SER A 168 -10.72 12.12 -9.33
N ILE A 169 -9.80 11.62 -8.53
CA ILE A 169 -10.11 11.18 -7.16
C ILE A 169 -10.23 12.34 -6.19
N ILE A 170 -9.29 13.28 -6.20
CA ILE A 170 -9.36 14.48 -5.33
C ILE A 170 -10.67 15.26 -5.54
N PRO A 171 -11.13 15.56 -6.76
CA PRO A 171 -12.43 16.21 -6.95
C PRO A 171 -13.60 15.42 -6.38
N ARG A 172 -13.57 14.08 -6.46
CA ARG A 172 -14.60 13.21 -5.88
C ARG A 172 -14.56 13.23 -4.36
N MET A 173 -13.38 13.13 -3.73
CA MET A 173 -13.20 13.24 -2.29
C MET A 173 -13.75 14.58 -1.76
N ARG A 174 -13.42 15.71 -2.40
CA ARG A 174 -13.95 17.03 -2.04
C ARG A 174 -15.47 17.10 -2.10
N LYS A 175 -16.09 16.54 -3.15
CA LYS A 175 -17.57 16.47 -3.28
C LYS A 175 -18.22 15.63 -2.19
N ARG A 176 -17.51 14.65 -1.63
CA ARG A 176 -17.97 13.81 -0.52
C ARG A 176 -17.70 14.42 0.85
N GLY A 177 -17.04 15.57 0.93
CA GLY A 177 -16.83 16.32 2.15
C GLY A 177 -15.46 16.15 2.81
N PHE A 178 -14.50 15.51 2.14
CA PHE A 178 -13.12 15.52 2.63
C PHE A 178 -12.60 16.95 2.72
N SER A 179 -12.05 17.29 3.87
CA SER A 179 -11.40 18.58 4.08
C SER A 179 -10.09 18.68 3.29
N THR A 180 -9.58 19.89 3.11
CA THR A 180 -8.24 20.08 2.53
C THR A 180 -7.19 19.37 3.39
N GLU A 181 -7.33 19.42 4.71
CA GLU A 181 -6.43 18.76 5.66
C GLU A 181 -6.42 17.24 5.46
N ASN A 182 -7.59 16.58 5.31
CA ASN A 182 -7.64 15.14 5.01
C ASN A 182 -6.87 14.80 3.73
N ILE A 183 -7.07 15.60 2.68
CA ILE A 183 -6.40 15.38 1.39
C ILE A 183 -4.89 15.61 1.51
N ASP A 184 -4.47 16.66 2.18
CA ASP A 184 -3.05 16.97 2.38
C ASP A 184 -2.37 15.91 3.25
N ASN A 185 -3.03 15.41 4.29
CA ASN A 185 -2.53 14.30 5.10
C ASN A 185 -2.28 13.05 4.24
N ILE A 186 -3.26 12.63 3.45
CA ILE A 186 -3.18 11.43 2.63
C ILE A 186 -2.12 11.55 1.52
N LEU A 187 -1.99 12.72 0.88
CA LEU A 187 -1.14 12.89 -0.30
C LEU A 187 0.24 13.46 -0.01
N ILE A 188 0.43 14.13 1.11
CA ILE A 188 1.67 14.87 1.42
C ILE A 188 2.27 14.41 2.74
N GLU A 189 1.55 14.61 3.85
CA GLU A 189 2.16 14.45 5.17
C GLU A 189 2.40 12.96 5.53
N ASN A 190 1.46 12.06 5.22
CA ASN A 190 1.66 10.64 5.44
C ASN A 190 2.78 10.06 4.55
N PRO A 191 2.81 10.28 3.21
CA PRO A 191 3.92 9.86 2.38
C PRO A 191 5.27 10.45 2.84
N LYS A 192 5.30 11.73 3.19
CA LYS A 192 6.50 12.38 3.70
C LYS A 192 7.01 11.71 4.99
N ARG A 193 6.13 11.43 5.94
CA ARG A 193 6.47 10.76 7.19
C ARG A 193 7.02 9.35 6.97
N ILE A 194 6.32 8.54 6.16
CA ILE A 194 6.71 7.14 5.96
C ILE A 194 7.96 7.00 5.09
N LEU A 195 8.17 7.87 4.11
CA LEU A 195 9.31 7.78 3.19
C LEU A 195 10.56 8.53 3.70
N THR A 196 10.45 9.32 4.75
CA THR A 196 11.62 9.95 5.38
C THR A 196 12.40 8.90 6.19
N PHE A 197 13.70 8.80 5.96
CA PHE A 197 14.60 7.96 6.76
C PHE A 197 14.71 8.48 8.19
N THR A 198 14.65 7.59 9.17
CA THR A 198 14.72 7.94 10.61
C THR A 198 15.89 7.25 11.28
#